data_41b60184c3abff56d6d8447ad5f95697
#
_entry.id   41b60184c3abff56d6d8447ad5f95697
#
_cell.length_a   1.000
_cell.length_b   1.000
_cell.length_c   1.000
_cell.angle_alpha   90.00
_cell.angle_beta   90.00
_cell.angle_gamma   90.00
#
_symmetry.space_group_name_H-M   'P 1'
#
loop_
_entity.id
_entity.type
_entity.pdbx_description
1 polymer ?
#
loop_
_entity_poly.entity_id
_entity_poly.type
_entity_poly.pdbx_seq_one_letter_code
_entity_poly.pdbx_strand_id
1 'polypeptide(L)'
;LLGKHLDKFEADSQKGVKTLPVVLGWKNALTFTRINSAMFYVAVVMLVLFKIISPLALICFFSVGRFKKFIDILATKKPDAKPEGFINLWPLWYVVWAFWFNKLAGGLFITGMLLGLIPYFRF
;
A
#
# COMPACT_ATOMS: atom_id res chain seq x y z
N LEU A 1 -2.89 -0.11 -7.41
CA LEU A 1 -2.58 0.33 -8.76
C LEU A 1 -1.06 0.37 -9.01
N LEU A 2 -0.27 1.11 -8.21
CA LEU A 2 1.18 1.22 -8.36
C LEU A 2 1.90 -0.14 -8.38
N GLY A 3 1.55 -1.08 -7.50
CA GLY A 3 2.15 -2.42 -7.48
C GLY A 3 2.01 -3.16 -8.80
N LYS A 4 0.86 -3.03 -9.48
CA LYS A 4 0.63 -3.63 -10.81
C LYS A 4 1.54 -3.01 -11.88
N HIS A 5 1.75 -1.68 -11.81
CA HIS A 5 2.64 -1.01 -12.75
C HIS A 5 4.12 -1.32 -12.47
N LEU A 6 4.50 -1.55 -11.20
CA LEU A 6 5.84 -2.04 -10.86
C LEU A 6 6.08 -3.45 -11.41
N ASP A 7 5.10 -4.34 -11.33
CA ASP A 7 5.20 -5.69 -11.89
C ASP A 7 5.34 -5.72 -13.41
N LYS A 8 4.82 -4.69 -14.09
CA LYS A 8 4.85 -4.54 -15.56
C LYS A 8 5.93 -3.57 -16.06
N PHE A 9 6.77 -3.04 -15.17
CA PHE A 9 7.73 -1.99 -15.51
C PHE A 9 8.58 -2.32 -16.75
N GLU A 10 9.18 -3.51 -16.79
CA GLU A 10 10.02 -3.93 -17.91
C GLU A 10 9.22 -4.06 -19.21
N ALA A 11 8.06 -4.70 -19.15
CA ALA A 11 7.21 -4.89 -20.31
C ALA A 11 6.66 -3.56 -20.87
N ASP A 12 6.26 -2.65 -19.98
CA ASP A 12 5.75 -1.33 -20.37
C ASP A 12 6.88 -0.46 -20.94
N SER A 13 8.08 -0.53 -20.36
CA SER A 13 9.26 0.18 -20.84
C SER A 13 9.66 -0.27 -22.26
N GLN A 14 9.68 -1.60 -22.50
CA GLN A 14 10.01 -2.16 -23.82
C GLN A 14 8.98 -1.79 -24.90
N LYS A 15 7.71 -1.68 -24.51
CA LYS A 15 6.61 -1.30 -25.43
C LYS A 15 6.47 0.21 -25.62
N GLY A 16 7.28 1.02 -24.94
CA GLY A 16 7.18 2.48 -24.98
C GLY A 16 5.93 3.04 -24.27
N VAL A 17 5.27 2.24 -23.41
CA VAL A 17 4.11 2.66 -22.66
C VAL A 17 4.56 3.53 -21.50
N LYS A 18 4.13 4.80 -21.48
CA LYS A 18 4.51 5.80 -20.46
C LYS A 18 3.63 5.67 -19.21
N THR A 19 3.79 4.58 -18.46
CA THR A 19 3.21 4.47 -17.11
C THR A 19 4.01 5.31 -16.11
N LEU A 20 3.40 5.68 -14.98
CA LEU A 20 4.07 6.50 -13.96
C LEU A 20 5.43 5.91 -13.52
N PRO A 21 5.58 4.60 -13.22
CA PRO A 21 6.88 4.03 -12.91
C PRO A 21 7.90 4.15 -14.06
N VAL A 22 7.47 3.98 -15.31
CA VAL A 22 8.36 4.11 -16.48
C VAL A 22 8.86 5.54 -16.63
N VAL A 23 7.99 6.54 -16.44
CA VAL A 23 8.36 7.96 -16.51
C VAL A 23 9.31 8.35 -15.38
N LEU A 24 9.08 7.87 -14.16
CA LEU A 24 9.91 8.17 -12.99
C LEU A 24 11.25 7.41 -12.98
N GLY A 25 11.31 6.27 -13.67
CA GLY A 25 12.41 5.32 -13.54
C GLY A 25 12.27 4.43 -12.30
N TRP A 26 12.89 3.24 -12.33
CA TRP A 26 12.70 2.18 -11.33
C TRP A 26 12.93 2.65 -9.87
N LYS A 27 14.06 3.28 -9.60
CA LYS A 27 14.43 3.74 -8.24
C LYS A 27 13.43 4.77 -7.69
N ASN A 28 13.08 5.76 -8.51
CA ASN A 28 12.14 6.80 -8.10
C ASN A 28 10.72 6.26 -7.95
N ALA A 29 10.33 5.30 -8.78
CA ALA A 29 9.03 4.63 -8.68
C ALA A 29 8.90 3.85 -7.36
N LEU A 30 9.94 3.13 -6.93
CA LEU A 30 9.97 2.45 -5.63
C LEU A 30 9.89 3.46 -4.47
N THR A 31 10.66 4.53 -4.53
CA THR A 31 10.64 5.59 -3.51
C THR A 31 9.28 6.27 -3.45
N PHE A 32 8.70 6.60 -4.61
CA PHE A 32 7.36 7.16 -4.69
C PHE A 32 6.31 6.22 -4.08
N THR A 33 6.38 4.92 -4.36
CA THR A 33 5.46 3.93 -3.80
C THR A 33 5.57 3.85 -2.28
N ARG A 34 6.79 3.92 -1.72
CA ARG A 34 7.03 3.94 -0.27
C ARG A 34 6.43 5.19 0.37
N ILE A 35 6.73 6.36 -0.19
CA ILE A 35 6.22 7.65 0.29
C ILE A 35 4.70 7.67 0.23
N ASN A 36 4.12 7.29 -0.90
CA ASN A 36 2.66 7.27 -1.07
C ASN A 36 1.98 6.32 -0.07
N SER A 37 2.59 5.17 0.23
CA SER A 37 2.06 4.24 1.24
C SER A 37 2.17 4.78 2.66
N ALA A 38 3.25 5.51 3.00
CA ALA A 38 3.43 6.17 4.28
C ALA A 38 2.47 7.37 4.45
N MET A 39 2.21 8.11 3.37
CA MET A 39 1.27 9.24 3.34
C MET A 39 -0.14 8.85 3.79
N PHE A 40 -0.54 7.59 3.61
CA PHE A 40 -1.82 7.10 4.14
C PHE A 40 -1.93 7.31 5.65
N TYR A 41 -0.91 6.92 6.42
CA TYR A 41 -0.92 7.08 7.88
C TYR A 41 -0.86 8.55 8.29
N VAL A 42 -0.05 9.35 7.59
CA VAL A 42 0.04 10.80 7.83
C VAL A 42 -1.33 11.45 7.61
N ALA A 43 -2.00 11.11 6.51
CA ALA A 43 -3.32 11.63 6.19
C ALA A 43 -4.35 11.25 7.26
N VAL A 44 -4.36 10.00 7.74
CA VAL A 44 -5.27 9.56 8.82
C VAL A 44 -5.03 10.37 10.09
N VAL A 45 -3.77 10.56 10.51
CA VAL A 45 -3.45 11.36 11.71
C VAL A 45 -3.93 12.81 11.53
N MET A 46 -3.67 13.42 10.37
CA MET A 46 -4.12 14.80 10.11
C MET A 46 -5.64 14.92 10.16
N LEU A 47 -6.37 13.97 9.56
CA LEU A 47 -7.84 13.98 9.59
C LEU A 47 -8.40 13.84 11.02
N VAL A 48 -7.74 13.05 11.87
CA VAL A 48 -8.11 12.93 13.30
C VAL A 48 -7.78 14.21 14.06
N LEU A 49 -6.60 14.80 13.85
CA LEU A 49 -6.19 16.06 14.51
C LEU A 49 -7.11 17.22 14.16
N PHE A 50 -7.54 17.30 12.89
CA PHE A 50 -8.52 18.30 12.45
C PHE A 50 -9.97 17.95 12.84
N LYS A 51 -10.17 16.88 13.62
CA LYS A 51 -11.50 16.41 14.06
C LYS A 51 -12.49 16.14 12.92
N ILE A 52 -11.96 15.80 11.74
CA ILE A 52 -12.79 15.45 10.57
C ILE A 52 -13.30 14.02 10.70
N ILE A 53 -12.48 13.13 11.27
CA ILE A 53 -12.84 11.73 11.51
C ILE A 53 -12.59 11.35 12.96
N SER A 54 -13.28 10.29 13.43
CA SER A 54 -13.11 9.76 14.77
C SER A 54 -11.68 9.27 15.03
N PRO A 55 -11.13 9.46 16.26
CA PRO A 55 -9.86 8.86 16.68
C PRO A 55 -9.81 7.34 16.53
N LEU A 56 -10.95 6.67 16.49
CA LEU A 56 -11.02 5.22 16.24
C LEU A 56 -10.45 4.82 14.87
N ALA A 57 -10.38 5.74 13.92
CA ALA A 57 -9.69 5.47 12.64
C ALA A 57 -8.20 5.14 12.82
N LEU A 58 -7.58 5.54 13.95
CA LEU A 58 -6.19 5.22 14.27
C LEU A 58 -5.94 3.71 14.48
N ILE A 59 -6.99 2.88 14.59
CA ILE A 59 -6.81 1.42 14.62
C ILE A 59 -6.12 0.90 13.36
N CYS A 60 -6.14 1.65 12.25
CA CYS A 60 -5.38 1.28 11.03
C CYS A 60 -3.88 1.15 11.29
N PHE A 61 -3.33 1.76 12.36
CA PHE A 61 -1.93 1.63 12.75
C PHE A 61 -1.53 0.20 13.15
N PHE A 62 -2.47 -0.67 13.51
CA PHE A 62 -2.19 -2.10 13.67
C PHE A 62 -1.71 -2.78 12.37
N SER A 63 -1.90 -2.14 11.21
CA SER A 63 -1.37 -2.62 9.94
C SER A 63 0.11 -2.26 9.70
N VAL A 64 0.76 -1.50 10.59
CA VAL A 64 2.17 -1.07 10.44
C VAL A 64 3.13 -2.26 10.29
N GLY A 65 2.84 -3.40 10.92
CA GLY A 65 3.63 -4.63 10.71
C GLY A 65 3.62 -5.09 9.24
N ARG A 66 2.45 -5.04 8.58
CA ARG A 66 2.34 -5.33 7.14
C ARG A 66 2.96 -4.24 6.27
N PHE A 67 2.85 -2.98 6.69
CA PHE A 67 3.51 -1.87 6.02
C PHE A 67 5.02 -2.06 5.99
N LYS A 68 5.67 -2.36 7.13
CA LYS A 68 7.11 -2.65 7.18
C LYS A 68 7.49 -3.76 6.22
N LYS A 69 6.78 -4.89 6.26
CA LYS A 69 7.06 -6.01 5.35
C LYS A 69 6.88 -5.62 3.88
N PHE A 70 5.88 -4.81 3.56
CA PHE A 70 5.70 -4.30 2.20
C PHE A 70 6.88 -3.40 1.76
N ILE A 71 7.37 -2.52 2.65
CA ILE A 71 8.55 -1.69 2.38
C ILE A 71 9.80 -2.55 2.14
N ASP A 72 9.99 -3.61 2.93
CA ASP A 72 11.10 -4.56 2.76
C ASP A 72 11.03 -5.28 1.41
N ILE A 73 9.82 -5.68 0.99
CA ILE A 73 9.59 -6.28 -0.34
C ILE A 73 9.93 -5.30 -1.47
N LEU A 74 9.62 -4.02 -1.31
CA LEU A 74 10.02 -2.98 -2.27
C LEU A 74 11.54 -2.73 -2.28
N ALA A 75 12.25 -3.09 -1.21
CA ALA A 75 13.70 -2.97 -1.13
C ALA A 75 14.43 -4.19 -1.74
N THR A 76 13.76 -5.32 -1.89
CA THR A 76 14.30 -6.56 -2.43
C THR A 76 13.95 -6.73 -3.90
N LYS A 77 14.84 -7.39 -4.66
CA LYS A 77 14.55 -7.76 -6.06
C LYS A 77 13.44 -8.82 -6.07
N LYS A 78 12.55 -8.70 -7.06
CA LYS A 78 11.57 -9.75 -7.36
C LYS A 78 12.30 -11.07 -7.63
N PRO A 79 11.83 -12.22 -7.07
CA PRO A 79 12.39 -13.52 -7.37
C PRO A 79 12.30 -13.86 -8.86
N ASP A 80 13.28 -14.59 -9.37
CA ASP A 80 13.30 -15.01 -10.79
C ASP A 80 12.32 -16.16 -11.06
N ALA A 81 11.99 -16.96 -10.02
CA ALA A 81 11.01 -18.05 -10.07
C ALA A 81 9.97 -17.92 -8.97
N LYS A 82 8.80 -18.57 -9.16
CA LYS A 82 7.74 -18.59 -8.15
C LYS A 82 8.24 -19.19 -6.84
N PRO A 83 8.20 -18.47 -5.70
CA PRO A 83 8.54 -19.03 -4.39
C PRO A 83 7.55 -20.12 -3.98
N GLU A 84 8.04 -21.12 -3.22
CA GLU A 84 7.17 -22.14 -2.64
C GLU A 84 6.11 -21.51 -1.72
N GLY A 85 4.88 -21.97 -1.84
CA GLY A 85 3.75 -21.45 -1.06
C GLY A 85 3.21 -20.10 -1.53
N PHE A 86 3.77 -19.49 -2.58
CA PHE A 86 3.23 -18.25 -3.14
C PHE A 86 1.91 -18.53 -3.87
N ILE A 87 0.94 -17.63 -3.72
CA ILE A 87 -0.39 -17.74 -4.33
C ILE A 87 -0.33 -17.85 -5.87
N ASN A 88 -1.38 -18.37 -6.49
CA ASN A 88 -1.43 -18.60 -7.96
C ASN A 88 -1.62 -17.33 -8.79
N LEU A 89 -1.03 -16.21 -8.35
CA LEU A 89 -1.00 -14.94 -9.08
C LEU A 89 0.37 -14.61 -9.66
N TRP A 90 1.32 -15.55 -9.63
CA TRP A 90 2.60 -15.37 -10.29
C TRP A 90 2.43 -15.07 -11.79
N PRO A 91 3.16 -14.10 -12.39
CA PRO A 91 4.33 -13.38 -11.87
C PRO A 91 4.02 -12.05 -11.18
N LEU A 92 2.81 -11.81 -10.72
CA LEU A 92 2.44 -10.61 -10.00
C LEU A 92 3.03 -10.63 -8.58
N TRP A 93 4.11 -9.90 -8.34
CA TRP A 93 4.82 -9.86 -7.06
C TRP A 93 4.45 -8.63 -6.23
N TYR A 94 4.78 -7.45 -6.72
CA TYR A 94 4.56 -6.20 -5.98
C TYR A 94 3.08 -5.90 -5.72
N VAL A 95 2.21 -6.18 -6.68
CA VAL A 95 0.76 -5.95 -6.51
C VAL A 95 0.16 -6.86 -5.43
N VAL A 96 0.64 -8.09 -5.30
CA VAL A 96 0.14 -9.03 -4.27
C VAL A 96 0.48 -8.51 -2.88
N TRP A 97 1.72 -8.08 -2.66
CA TRP A 97 2.15 -7.53 -1.36
C TRP A 97 1.48 -6.17 -1.06
N ALA A 98 1.33 -5.32 -2.07
CA ALA A 98 0.59 -4.08 -1.94
C ALA A 98 -0.87 -4.32 -1.56
N PHE A 99 -1.52 -5.30 -2.18
CA PHE A 99 -2.90 -5.67 -1.89
C PHE A 99 -3.04 -6.27 -0.49
N TRP A 100 -2.12 -7.13 -0.09
CA TRP A 100 -2.08 -7.74 1.26
C TRP A 100 -1.94 -6.69 2.36
N PHE A 101 -1.09 -5.69 2.17
CA PHE A 101 -0.97 -4.54 3.06
C PHE A 101 -2.25 -3.71 3.06
N ASN A 102 -2.71 -3.29 1.87
CA ASN A 102 -3.84 -2.37 1.71
C ASN A 102 -5.16 -2.97 2.23
N LYS A 103 -5.36 -4.27 2.08
CA LYS A 103 -6.53 -4.98 2.60
C LYS A 103 -6.66 -4.83 4.12
N LEU A 104 -5.57 -4.93 4.87
CA LEU A 104 -5.60 -4.76 6.32
C LEU A 104 -5.71 -3.28 6.69
N ALA A 105 -4.86 -2.42 6.13
CA ALA A 105 -4.83 -0.99 6.44
C ALA A 105 -6.17 -0.32 6.12
N GLY A 106 -6.70 -0.56 4.92
CA GLY A 106 -7.99 -0.03 4.49
C GLY A 106 -9.17 -0.63 5.26
N GLY A 107 -9.14 -1.94 5.52
CA GLY A 107 -10.17 -2.62 6.32
C GLY A 107 -10.26 -2.06 7.74
N LEU A 108 -9.13 -1.92 8.43
CA LEU A 108 -9.09 -1.33 9.78
C LEU A 108 -9.50 0.15 9.76
N PHE A 109 -9.09 0.91 8.76
CA PHE A 109 -9.48 2.31 8.61
C PHE A 109 -11.01 2.45 8.48
N ILE A 110 -11.63 1.68 7.57
CA ILE A 110 -13.09 1.68 7.38
C ILE A 110 -13.80 1.24 8.66
N THR A 111 -13.31 0.19 9.32
CA THR A 111 -13.87 -0.26 10.60
C THR A 111 -13.82 0.83 11.66
N GLY A 112 -12.69 1.52 11.80
CA GLY A 112 -12.54 2.64 12.71
C GLY A 112 -13.49 3.80 12.42
N MET A 113 -13.70 4.10 11.14
CA MET A 113 -14.66 5.12 10.70
C MET A 113 -16.10 4.71 11.04
N LEU A 114 -16.49 3.46 10.77
CA LEU A 114 -17.84 2.95 11.06
C LEU A 114 -18.12 2.95 12.57
N LEU A 115 -17.15 2.52 13.38
CA LEU A 115 -17.27 2.58 14.85
C LEU A 115 -17.42 4.03 15.34
N GLY A 116 -16.74 4.98 14.69
CA GLY A 116 -16.86 6.40 15.00
C GLY A 116 -18.22 7.03 14.68
N LEU A 117 -19.08 6.35 13.89
CA LEU A 117 -20.46 6.78 13.65
C LEU A 117 -21.40 6.43 14.82
N ILE A 118 -21.01 5.48 15.68
CA ILE A 118 -21.81 5.07 16.83
C ILE A 118 -21.74 6.20 17.88
N PRO A 119 -22.89 6.73 18.37
CA PRO A 119 -22.91 7.87 19.29
C PRO A 119 -22.07 7.69 20.56
N TYR A 120 -21.92 6.45 21.01
CA TYR A 120 -21.11 6.08 22.19
C TYR A 120 -19.60 6.34 22.03
N PHE A 121 -19.11 6.35 20.78
CA PHE A 121 -17.68 6.53 20.44
C PHE A 121 -17.41 7.84 19.68
N ARG A 122 -18.36 8.75 19.73
CA ARG A 122 -18.22 10.06 19.07
C ARG A 122 -17.49 11.01 20.04
N PHE A 123 -16.29 11.39 19.65
CA PHE A 123 -15.47 12.35 20.38
C PHE A 123 -15.58 13.74 19.77
#